data_bca831f0d4f5fa0ec75b698f634d2723
#
_entry.id   bca831f0d4f5fa0ec75b698f634d2723
#
_cell.length_a   1.000
_cell.length_b   1.000
_cell.length_c   1.000
_cell.angle_alpha   90.00
_cell.angle_beta   90.00
_cell.angle_gamma   90.00
#
_symmetry.space_group_name_H-M   'P 1'
#
loop_
_entity.id
_entity.type
_entity.pdbx_description
1 polymer ?
#
loop_
_entity_poly.entity_id
_entity_poly.type
_entity_poly.pdbx_seq_one_letter_code
_entity_poly.pdbx_strand_id
1 'polypeptide(L)'
;FKTLRSSSIPLQSEELIEGGGPGRAMVIMAHPDDAEFVCGGTIARWCSEGWEVVYVLITSGDKGTHDKDMYSEKLAAIREEEQRAACRVLGVKECIFLGYPDGHTVEAAEVRGQIVRLLRTHKPDVVITWDAFRKGFNHRDHRNCGVVVADAVYPLVRDRLFYPEHEADGLDPHEVNEILLAGTDEPDF
;
A
#
# COMPACT_ATOMS: atom_id res chain seq x y z
N PHE A 1 -14.40 1.83 0.16
CA PHE A 1 -13.50 0.73 0.56
C PHE A 1 -14.29 -0.51 0.94
N LYS A 2 -13.64 -1.69 0.82
CA LYS A 2 -14.05 -2.92 1.47
C LYS A 2 -13.04 -3.23 2.57
N THR A 3 -13.52 -3.53 3.77
CA THR A 3 -12.69 -3.77 4.94
C THR A 3 -12.51 -5.26 5.20
N LEU A 4 -11.28 -5.72 5.37
CA LEU A 4 -10.96 -7.06 5.88
C LEU A 4 -10.26 -6.90 7.23
N ARG A 5 -10.71 -7.62 8.24
CA ARG A 5 -10.24 -7.52 9.63
C ARG A 5 -9.69 -8.84 10.12
N SER A 6 -8.71 -8.78 11.00
CA SER A 6 -8.18 -9.96 11.69
C SER A 6 -9.14 -10.53 12.74
N SER A 7 -10.09 -9.71 13.23
CA SER A 7 -11.11 -10.08 14.21
C SER A 7 -12.53 -9.80 13.71
N SER A 8 -13.51 -10.61 14.16
CA SER A 8 -14.92 -10.48 13.78
C SER A 8 -15.70 -9.40 14.55
N ILE A 9 -15.03 -8.45 15.21
CA ILE A 9 -15.67 -7.40 15.99
C ILE A 9 -15.95 -6.21 15.05
N PRO A 10 -17.20 -5.75 14.89
CA PRO A 10 -17.50 -4.55 14.13
C PRO A 10 -17.03 -3.33 14.93
N LEU A 11 -15.99 -2.65 14.46
CA LEU A 11 -15.57 -1.36 15.00
C LEU A 11 -16.41 -0.24 14.37
N GLN A 12 -16.86 0.71 15.20
CA GLN A 12 -17.34 1.99 14.71
C GLN A 12 -16.11 2.79 14.22
N SER A 13 -16.31 3.68 13.26
CA SER A 13 -15.24 4.44 12.60
C SER A 13 -14.28 5.21 13.53
N GLU A 14 -14.58 5.27 14.81
CA GLU A 14 -13.79 5.93 15.86
C GLU A 14 -12.85 4.96 16.62
N GLU A 15 -12.93 3.64 16.34
CA GLU A 15 -12.19 2.59 17.07
C GLU A 15 -11.20 1.82 16.19
N LEU A 16 -10.64 2.46 15.15
CA LEU A 16 -9.64 1.83 14.26
C LEU A 16 -8.36 1.41 14.99
N ILE A 17 -8.16 1.88 16.23
CA ILE A 17 -6.97 1.60 17.03
C ILE A 17 -7.39 1.34 18.48
N GLU A 18 -6.90 0.25 19.07
CA GLU A 18 -6.96 0.05 20.52
C GLU A 18 -6.26 1.24 21.21
N GLY A 19 -7.05 2.11 21.87
CA GLY A 19 -6.52 3.25 22.62
C GLY A 19 -6.91 4.63 22.09
N GLY A 20 -7.62 4.77 20.96
CA GLY A 20 -8.27 6.03 20.53
C GLY A 20 -7.34 7.19 20.17
N GLY A 21 -6.11 6.93 19.73
CA GLY A 21 -5.14 7.94 19.28
C GLY A 21 -4.79 7.81 17.79
N PRO A 22 -3.95 8.71 17.25
CA PRO A 22 -3.46 8.60 15.89
C PRO A 22 -2.62 7.33 15.71
N GLY A 23 -2.85 6.60 14.62
CA GLY A 23 -2.20 5.35 14.29
C GLY A 23 -1.18 5.46 13.17
N ARG A 24 -0.76 4.31 12.68
CA ARG A 24 0.14 4.17 11.54
C ARG A 24 -0.61 3.52 10.38
N ALA A 25 -0.53 4.12 9.21
CA ALA A 25 -1.10 3.55 8.00
C ALA A 25 -0.02 3.37 6.92
N MET A 26 -0.13 2.29 6.17
CA MET A 26 0.69 2.07 4.99
C MET A 26 -0.22 1.94 3.77
N VAL A 27 0.01 2.79 2.77
CA VAL A 27 -0.72 2.77 1.50
C VAL A 27 0.19 2.13 0.46
N ILE A 28 -0.18 0.94 -0.01
CA ILE A 28 0.63 0.16 -0.95
C ILE A 28 -0.12 0.09 -2.28
N MET A 29 0.41 0.78 -3.29
CA MET A 29 -0.24 0.92 -4.61
C MET A 29 0.69 0.49 -5.74
N ALA A 30 0.11 0.30 -6.92
CA ALA A 30 0.84 -0.15 -8.09
C ALA A 30 1.67 0.99 -8.72
N HIS A 31 1.05 2.16 -8.88
CA HIS A 31 1.65 3.28 -9.64
C HIS A 31 1.58 4.59 -8.85
N PRO A 32 2.42 5.58 -9.20
CA PRO A 32 2.21 6.97 -8.80
C PRO A 32 0.82 7.44 -9.23
N ASP A 33 0.16 8.25 -8.42
CA ASP A 33 -1.21 8.78 -8.50
C ASP A 33 -2.34 7.87 -8.00
N ASP A 34 -2.18 6.56 -7.97
CA ASP A 34 -3.21 5.63 -7.50
C ASP A 34 -3.80 6.03 -6.13
N ALA A 35 -2.94 6.34 -5.17
CA ALA A 35 -3.34 6.67 -3.80
C ALA A 35 -4.16 7.97 -3.75
N GLU A 36 -3.78 8.99 -4.50
CA GLU A 36 -4.47 10.26 -4.57
C GLU A 36 -5.89 10.08 -5.10
N PHE A 37 -6.06 9.27 -6.15
CA PHE A 37 -7.37 8.99 -6.75
C PHE A 37 -8.31 8.22 -5.82
N VAL A 38 -7.81 7.25 -5.07
CA VAL A 38 -8.68 6.35 -4.31
C VAL A 38 -8.81 6.70 -2.83
N CYS A 39 -7.81 7.36 -2.23
CA CYS A 39 -7.82 7.65 -0.80
C CYS A 39 -7.19 8.99 -0.40
N GLY A 40 -6.85 9.88 -1.34
CA GLY A 40 -6.17 11.14 -1.03
C GLY A 40 -6.86 11.99 0.03
N GLY A 41 -8.20 12.08 0.00
CA GLY A 41 -8.97 12.78 1.04
C GLY A 41 -8.87 12.15 2.43
N THR A 42 -8.91 10.81 2.50
CA THR A 42 -8.72 10.04 3.73
C THR A 42 -7.32 10.26 4.31
N ILE A 43 -6.29 10.20 3.45
CA ILE A 43 -4.90 10.40 3.86
C ILE A 43 -4.65 11.82 4.35
N ALA A 44 -5.15 12.84 3.63
CA ALA A 44 -5.05 14.23 4.06
C ALA A 44 -5.67 14.44 5.46
N ARG A 45 -6.84 13.85 5.70
CA ARG A 45 -7.51 13.88 7.00
C ARG A 45 -6.68 13.18 8.07
N TRP A 46 -6.24 11.93 7.85
CA TRP A 46 -5.46 11.18 8.81
C TRP A 46 -4.15 11.88 9.17
N CYS A 47 -3.41 12.39 8.17
CA CYS A 47 -2.19 13.17 8.43
C CYS A 47 -2.50 14.42 9.28
N SER A 48 -3.61 15.14 9.02
CA SER A 48 -4.02 16.30 9.82
C SER A 48 -4.43 15.95 11.25
N GLU A 49 -4.90 14.72 11.48
CA GLU A 49 -5.26 14.16 12.78
C GLU A 49 -4.05 13.53 13.50
N GLY A 50 -2.86 13.59 12.91
CA GLY A 50 -1.60 13.13 13.52
C GLY A 50 -1.22 11.68 13.21
N TRP A 51 -1.89 11.02 12.27
CA TRP A 51 -1.50 9.69 11.82
C TRP A 51 -0.16 9.72 11.09
N GLU A 52 0.64 8.68 11.30
CA GLU A 52 1.85 8.43 10.54
C GLU A 52 1.52 7.60 9.29
N VAL A 53 1.63 8.20 8.12
CA VAL A 53 1.31 7.54 6.85
C VAL A 53 2.57 7.34 6.01
N VAL A 54 2.75 6.12 5.50
CA VAL A 54 3.83 5.73 4.57
C VAL A 54 3.22 5.26 3.26
N TYR A 55 3.73 5.75 2.14
CA TYR A 55 3.37 5.28 0.81
C TYR A 55 4.42 4.30 0.27
N VAL A 56 3.95 3.24 -0.36
CA VAL A 56 4.78 2.26 -1.09
C VAL A 56 4.21 2.09 -2.50
N LEU A 57 4.99 2.44 -3.51
CA LEU A 57 4.65 2.29 -4.91
C LEU A 57 5.46 1.12 -5.49
N ILE A 58 4.79 0.10 -6.04
CA ILE A 58 5.47 -1.08 -6.58
C ILE A 58 6.24 -0.71 -7.85
N THR A 59 5.64 0.14 -8.70
CA THR A 59 6.28 0.65 -9.92
C THR A 59 6.40 2.17 -9.88
N SER A 60 7.19 2.73 -10.79
CA SER A 60 7.26 4.19 -11.01
C SER A 60 6.37 4.64 -12.18
N GLY A 61 5.50 3.77 -12.71
CA GLY A 61 4.57 4.09 -13.79
C GLY A 61 5.26 4.49 -15.10
N ASP A 62 6.37 3.84 -15.42
CA ASP A 62 7.31 4.18 -16.49
C ASP A 62 6.83 3.89 -17.93
N LYS A 63 5.56 3.45 -18.08
CA LYS A 63 4.96 3.16 -19.40
C LYS A 63 3.74 4.01 -19.76
N GLY A 64 3.20 4.78 -18.81
CA GLY A 64 1.94 5.52 -18.96
C GLY A 64 2.08 6.82 -19.76
N THR A 65 2.52 6.78 -21.04
CA THR A 65 2.63 7.98 -21.89
C THR A 65 2.25 7.71 -23.34
N HIS A 66 1.76 8.75 -24.03
CA HIS A 66 1.58 8.80 -25.49
C HIS A 66 2.63 9.67 -26.20
N ASP A 67 3.53 10.31 -25.44
CA ASP A 67 4.62 11.12 -25.99
C ASP A 67 5.68 10.20 -26.60
N LYS A 68 5.91 10.38 -27.91
CA LYS A 68 6.84 9.55 -28.70
C LYS A 68 8.31 9.80 -28.37
N ASP A 69 8.62 10.96 -27.80
CA ASP A 69 9.97 11.37 -27.42
C ASP A 69 10.28 11.03 -25.94
N MET A 70 9.30 10.46 -25.24
CA MET A 70 9.46 10.02 -23.85
C MET A 70 10.04 8.60 -23.82
N TYR A 71 10.90 8.34 -22.83
CA TYR A 71 11.44 7.01 -22.54
C TYR A 71 11.25 6.68 -21.05
N SER A 72 11.26 5.38 -20.73
CA SER A 72 10.85 4.86 -19.43
C SER A 72 11.54 5.50 -18.24
N GLU A 73 12.87 5.63 -18.28
CA GLU A 73 13.66 6.16 -17.17
C GLU A 73 13.34 7.64 -16.89
N LYS A 74 13.12 8.40 -17.97
CA LYS A 74 12.73 9.82 -17.83
C LYS A 74 11.33 9.96 -17.27
N LEU A 75 10.38 9.15 -17.76
CA LEU A 75 9.01 9.17 -17.25
C LEU A 75 8.96 8.75 -15.78
N ALA A 76 9.66 7.68 -15.40
CA ALA A 76 9.78 7.24 -14.03
C ALA A 76 10.27 8.37 -13.11
N ALA A 77 11.36 9.03 -13.47
CA ALA A 77 11.92 10.13 -12.67
C ALA A 77 10.92 11.29 -12.48
N ILE A 78 10.18 11.66 -13.55
CA ILE A 78 9.14 12.69 -13.47
C ILE A 78 8.03 12.25 -12.50
N ARG A 79 7.46 11.07 -12.70
CA ARG A 79 6.34 10.59 -11.90
C ARG A 79 6.70 10.36 -10.44
N GLU A 80 7.91 9.90 -10.17
CA GLU A 80 8.40 9.79 -8.79
C GLU A 80 8.46 11.16 -8.10
N GLU A 81 8.95 12.21 -8.78
CA GLU A 81 8.99 13.55 -8.17
C GLU A 81 7.59 14.14 -7.99
N GLU A 82 6.69 13.94 -8.95
CA GLU A 82 5.27 14.31 -8.81
C GLU A 82 4.63 13.61 -7.60
N GLN A 83 4.88 12.31 -7.42
CA GLN A 83 4.37 11.56 -6.27
C GLN A 83 4.96 12.07 -4.95
N ARG A 84 6.27 12.36 -4.89
CA ARG A 84 6.88 12.97 -3.71
C ARG A 84 6.30 14.35 -3.41
N ALA A 85 5.96 15.13 -4.45
CA ALA A 85 5.29 16.41 -4.28
C ALA A 85 3.86 16.25 -3.70
N ALA A 86 3.10 15.29 -4.20
CA ALA A 86 1.78 14.96 -3.66
C ALA A 86 1.88 14.52 -2.18
N CYS A 87 2.84 13.67 -1.84
CA CYS A 87 3.10 13.25 -0.46
C CYS A 87 3.38 14.43 0.48
N ARG A 88 4.18 15.41 0.02
CA ARG A 88 4.43 16.64 0.81
C ARG A 88 3.16 17.45 1.06
N VAL A 89 2.28 17.54 0.08
CA VAL A 89 0.99 18.26 0.21
C VAL A 89 0.05 17.55 1.17
N LEU A 90 0.00 16.22 1.11
CA LEU A 90 -0.89 15.40 1.94
C LEU A 90 -0.37 15.24 3.38
N GLY A 91 0.91 15.50 3.64
CA GLY A 91 1.54 15.25 4.95
C GLY A 91 2.03 13.81 5.14
N VAL A 92 2.15 13.04 4.06
CA VAL A 92 2.71 11.68 4.08
C VAL A 92 4.17 11.70 4.51
N LYS A 93 4.51 10.87 5.48
CA LYS A 93 5.83 10.86 6.13
C LYS A 93 6.94 10.37 5.22
N GLU A 94 6.66 9.33 4.45
CA GLU A 94 7.63 8.65 3.60
C GLU A 94 6.97 8.12 2.33
N CYS A 95 7.70 8.17 1.20
CA CYS A 95 7.28 7.66 -0.09
C CYS A 95 8.36 6.74 -0.66
N ILE A 96 8.08 5.45 -0.70
CA ILE A 96 9.00 4.38 -1.08
C ILE A 96 8.62 3.85 -2.45
N PHE A 97 9.58 3.76 -3.37
CA PHE A 97 9.42 3.13 -4.67
C PHE A 97 10.19 1.81 -4.70
N LEU A 98 9.52 0.70 -5.05
CA LEU A 98 10.17 -0.60 -5.15
C LEU A 98 10.90 -0.79 -6.48
N GLY A 99 10.61 0.04 -7.49
CA GLY A 99 11.33 0.09 -8.77
C GLY A 99 11.03 -1.06 -9.72
N TYR A 100 9.92 -1.77 -9.55
CA TYR A 100 9.51 -2.79 -10.52
C TYR A 100 8.98 -2.13 -11.80
N PRO A 101 9.22 -2.72 -12.98
CA PRO A 101 8.72 -2.18 -14.25
C PRO A 101 7.19 -2.19 -14.30
N ASP A 102 6.59 -1.09 -14.76
CA ASP A 102 5.16 -0.96 -15.02
C ASP A 102 4.67 -2.01 -16.05
N GLY A 103 3.50 -2.61 -15.79
CA GLY A 103 2.95 -3.71 -16.58
C GLY A 103 3.61 -5.07 -16.34
N HIS A 104 4.67 -5.12 -15.53
CA HIS A 104 5.42 -6.33 -15.22
C HIS A 104 5.41 -6.68 -13.73
N THR A 105 4.56 -6.02 -12.93
CA THR A 105 4.33 -6.42 -11.55
C THR A 105 3.87 -7.86 -11.53
N VAL A 106 4.79 -8.75 -11.24
CA VAL A 106 4.52 -10.18 -11.16
C VAL A 106 4.21 -10.48 -9.71
N GLU A 107 3.33 -11.45 -9.49
CA GLU A 107 3.17 -12.11 -8.20
C GLU A 107 4.45 -12.87 -7.85
N ALA A 108 5.52 -12.14 -7.55
CA ALA A 108 6.82 -12.69 -7.27
C ALA A 108 7.07 -12.79 -5.77
N ALA A 109 7.66 -13.88 -5.33
CA ALA A 109 8.08 -14.06 -3.93
C ALA A 109 8.97 -12.91 -3.45
N GLU A 110 9.75 -12.31 -4.35
CA GLU A 110 10.61 -11.17 -4.07
C GLU A 110 9.81 -9.92 -3.69
N VAL A 111 8.78 -9.57 -4.46
CA VAL A 111 7.90 -8.41 -4.15
C VAL A 111 7.22 -8.62 -2.80
N ARG A 112 6.68 -9.82 -2.56
CA ARG A 112 6.07 -10.17 -1.26
C ARG A 112 7.05 -10.02 -0.11
N GLY A 113 8.27 -10.52 -0.27
CA GLY A 113 9.31 -10.43 0.75
C GLY A 113 9.67 -8.98 1.09
N GLN A 114 9.78 -8.11 0.09
CA GLN A 114 10.02 -6.68 0.31
C GLN A 114 8.85 -6.01 1.04
N ILE A 115 7.60 -6.33 0.66
CA ILE A 115 6.41 -5.79 1.34
C ILE A 115 6.35 -6.29 2.79
N VAL A 116 6.60 -7.58 3.05
CA VAL A 116 6.65 -8.12 4.42
C VAL A 116 7.71 -7.41 5.25
N ARG A 117 8.91 -7.15 4.66
CA ARG A 117 9.95 -6.39 5.34
C ARG A 117 9.49 -4.98 5.70
N LEU A 118 8.85 -4.26 4.79
CA LEU A 118 8.32 -2.92 5.04
C LEU A 118 7.23 -2.93 6.12
N LEU A 119 6.32 -3.90 6.07
CA LEU A 119 5.27 -4.06 7.09
C LEU A 119 5.87 -4.32 8.48
N ARG A 120 6.91 -5.17 8.58
CA ARG A 120 7.62 -5.41 9.86
C ARG A 120 8.43 -4.21 10.32
N THR A 121 8.95 -3.40 9.41
CA THR A 121 9.70 -2.18 9.72
C THR A 121 8.81 -1.07 10.26
N HIS A 122 7.73 -0.76 9.55
CA HIS A 122 6.85 0.37 9.86
C HIS A 122 5.73 0.02 10.82
N LYS A 123 5.38 -1.25 10.95
CA LYS A 123 4.34 -1.79 11.84
C LYS A 123 3.01 -1.03 11.74
N PRO A 124 2.40 -0.96 10.53
CA PRO A 124 1.16 -0.22 10.34
C PRO A 124 -0.01 -0.93 11.02
N ASP A 125 -0.92 -0.14 11.59
CA ASP A 125 -2.20 -0.63 12.13
C ASP A 125 -3.19 -0.91 10.99
N VAL A 126 -3.12 -0.08 9.92
CA VAL A 126 -4.00 -0.16 8.76
C VAL A 126 -3.17 -0.20 7.48
N VAL A 127 -3.55 -1.06 6.55
CA VAL A 127 -3.01 -1.11 5.18
C VAL A 127 -4.10 -0.75 4.19
N ILE A 128 -3.80 0.11 3.21
CA ILE A 128 -4.69 0.42 2.09
C ILE A 128 -4.04 -0.12 0.81
N THR A 129 -4.80 -0.86 0.01
CA THR A 129 -4.35 -1.37 -1.30
C THR A 129 -5.53 -1.58 -2.26
N TRP A 130 -5.25 -2.03 -3.48
CA TRP A 130 -6.27 -2.34 -4.46
C TRP A 130 -7.08 -3.59 -4.12
N ASP A 131 -8.39 -3.59 -4.45
CA ASP A 131 -9.18 -4.83 -4.47
C ASP A 131 -8.77 -5.67 -5.70
N ALA A 132 -8.05 -6.75 -5.42
CA ALA A 132 -7.59 -7.68 -6.46
C ALA A 132 -8.73 -8.46 -7.12
N PHE A 133 -9.87 -8.60 -6.43
CA PHE A 133 -10.97 -9.51 -6.79
C PHE A 133 -12.18 -8.78 -7.37
N ARG A 134 -12.07 -7.48 -7.59
CA ARG A 134 -13.14 -6.70 -8.24
C ARG A 134 -13.47 -7.27 -9.62
N LYS A 135 -14.74 -7.21 -10.00
CA LYS A 135 -15.26 -7.66 -11.30
C LYS A 135 -14.92 -6.65 -12.39
N GLY A 136 -14.98 -7.09 -13.64
CA GLY A 136 -14.80 -6.22 -14.81
C GLY A 136 -13.35 -5.84 -15.10
N PHE A 137 -13.14 -4.68 -15.73
CA PHE A 137 -11.81 -4.20 -16.07
C PHE A 137 -11.01 -3.86 -14.81
N ASN A 138 -9.93 -4.61 -14.60
CA ASN A 138 -8.99 -4.38 -13.53
C ASN A 138 -7.58 -4.33 -14.12
N HIS A 139 -6.85 -3.23 -13.91
CA HIS A 139 -5.47 -3.11 -14.37
C HIS A 139 -4.66 -4.28 -13.82
N ARG A 140 -3.81 -4.88 -14.66
CA ARG A 140 -3.01 -6.04 -14.26
C ARG A 140 -2.23 -5.77 -12.99
N ASP A 141 -1.56 -4.62 -12.93
CA ASP A 141 -0.72 -4.28 -11.79
C ASP A 141 -1.54 -3.96 -10.54
N HIS A 142 -2.74 -3.35 -10.67
CA HIS A 142 -3.65 -3.17 -9.54
C HIS A 142 -4.06 -4.52 -8.94
N ARG A 143 -4.46 -5.47 -9.80
CA ARG A 143 -4.82 -6.82 -9.35
C ARG A 143 -3.66 -7.52 -8.66
N ASN A 144 -2.48 -7.50 -9.28
CA ASN A 144 -1.30 -8.16 -8.72
C ASN A 144 -0.84 -7.49 -7.41
N CYS A 145 -0.88 -6.15 -7.34
CA CYS A 145 -0.63 -5.39 -6.13
C CYS A 145 -1.56 -5.85 -5.00
N GLY A 146 -2.87 -5.87 -5.25
CA GLY A 146 -3.85 -6.31 -4.25
C GLY A 146 -3.62 -7.73 -3.75
N VAL A 147 -3.31 -8.70 -4.66
CA VAL A 147 -3.00 -10.09 -4.28
C VAL A 147 -1.74 -10.14 -3.40
N VAL A 148 -0.66 -9.54 -3.88
CA VAL A 148 0.64 -9.59 -3.18
C VAL A 148 0.57 -8.95 -1.80
N VAL A 149 -0.16 -7.83 -1.68
CA VAL A 149 -0.34 -7.13 -0.39
C VAL A 149 -1.22 -7.93 0.55
N ALA A 150 -2.34 -8.50 0.07
CA ALA A 150 -3.21 -9.34 0.90
C ALA A 150 -2.43 -10.55 1.46
N ASP A 151 -1.67 -11.25 0.62
CA ASP A 151 -0.81 -12.35 1.04
C ASP A 151 0.27 -11.90 2.06
N ALA A 152 0.87 -10.73 1.82
CA ALA A 152 1.88 -10.18 2.74
C ALA A 152 1.28 -9.85 4.11
N VAL A 153 0.07 -9.25 4.13
CA VAL A 153 -0.64 -8.92 5.38
C VAL A 153 -1.07 -10.19 6.13
N TYR A 154 -1.54 -11.23 5.40
CA TYR A 154 -1.92 -12.48 6.02
C TYR A 154 -1.62 -13.68 5.10
N PRO A 155 -0.85 -14.66 5.56
CA PRO A 155 -0.28 -14.80 6.91
C PRO A 155 1.17 -14.28 7.06
N LEU A 156 1.83 -13.78 5.97
CA LEU A 156 3.28 -13.73 5.87
C LEU A 156 3.96 -12.78 6.86
N VAL A 157 3.40 -11.60 7.12
CA VAL A 157 3.97 -10.62 8.07
C VAL A 157 3.85 -11.08 9.51
N ARG A 158 2.77 -11.85 9.80
CA ARG A 158 2.38 -12.28 11.14
C ARG A 158 3.17 -13.48 11.66
N ASP A 159 3.44 -14.44 10.77
CA ASP A 159 4.02 -15.72 11.18
C ASP A 159 5.55 -15.71 11.03
N ARG A 160 6.24 -15.99 12.14
CA ARG A 160 7.69 -15.85 12.21
C ARG A 160 8.49 -16.81 11.32
N LEU A 161 7.90 -17.92 10.88
CA LEU A 161 8.60 -18.88 10.01
C LEU A 161 8.61 -18.46 8.53
N PHE A 162 7.83 -17.41 8.17
CA PHE A 162 7.98 -16.72 6.89
C PHE A 162 9.07 -15.66 7.02
N TYR A 163 10.03 -15.69 6.12
CA TYR A 163 11.17 -14.76 6.11
C TYR A 163 11.91 -14.70 7.46
N PRO A 164 12.43 -15.86 7.96
CA PRO A 164 13.08 -15.92 9.28
C PRO A 164 14.35 -15.05 9.36
N GLU A 165 14.95 -14.71 8.21
CA GLU A 165 16.08 -13.78 8.10
C GLU A 165 15.72 -12.35 8.57
N HIS A 166 14.46 -11.95 8.55
CA HIS A 166 14.03 -10.65 9.06
C HIS A 166 14.24 -10.52 10.58
N GLU A 167 14.05 -11.61 11.33
CA GLU A 167 14.33 -11.60 12.79
C GLU A 167 15.81 -11.36 13.08
N ALA A 168 16.71 -11.87 12.25
CA ALA A 168 18.15 -11.63 12.38
C ALA A 168 18.50 -10.14 12.17
N ASP A 169 17.68 -9.43 11.39
CA ASP A 169 17.79 -7.98 11.18
C ASP A 169 17.00 -7.16 12.23
N GLY A 170 16.45 -7.80 13.27
CA GLY A 170 15.68 -7.15 14.33
C GLY A 170 14.23 -6.78 13.92
N LEU A 171 13.71 -7.39 12.87
CA LEU A 171 12.34 -7.16 12.39
C LEU A 171 11.42 -8.29 12.86
N ASP A 172 10.75 -8.06 13.99
CA ASP A 172 9.77 -9.00 14.54
C ASP A 172 8.52 -9.11 13.67
N PRO A 173 7.81 -10.26 13.72
CA PRO A 173 6.46 -10.40 13.18
C PRO A 173 5.55 -9.28 13.64
N HIS A 174 4.59 -8.93 12.79
CA HIS A 174 3.64 -7.86 13.04
C HIS A 174 2.22 -8.29 12.63
N GLU A 175 1.20 -7.84 13.36
CA GLU A 175 -0.19 -8.02 13.03
C GLU A 175 -0.80 -6.68 12.56
N VAL A 176 -1.26 -6.65 11.31
CA VAL A 176 -2.03 -5.54 10.76
C VAL A 176 -3.48 -5.71 11.20
N ASN A 177 -4.09 -4.68 11.79
CA ASN A 177 -5.46 -4.76 12.32
C ASN A 177 -6.49 -4.77 11.19
N GLU A 178 -6.30 -3.93 10.17
CA GLU A 178 -7.23 -3.79 9.06
C GLU A 178 -6.52 -3.65 7.72
N ILE A 179 -7.13 -4.24 6.69
CA ILE A 179 -6.82 -3.95 5.30
C ILE A 179 -8.03 -3.32 4.63
N LEU A 180 -7.84 -2.14 4.02
CA LEU A 180 -8.85 -1.43 3.27
C LEU A 180 -8.61 -1.63 1.77
N LEU A 181 -9.54 -2.29 1.10
CA LEU A 181 -9.46 -2.60 -0.31
C LEU A 181 -10.14 -1.48 -1.13
N ALA A 182 -9.35 -0.76 -1.92
CA ALA A 182 -9.80 0.33 -2.77
C ALA A 182 -10.31 -0.17 -4.12
N GLY A 183 -11.25 0.56 -4.72
CA GLY A 183 -11.81 0.26 -6.04
C GLY A 183 -12.66 -0.99 -6.08
N THR A 184 -13.24 -1.39 -4.94
CA THR A 184 -14.12 -2.55 -4.82
C THR A 184 -15.49 -2.32 -5.47
N ASP A 185 -16.12 -3.42 -5.93
CA ASP A 185 -17.50 -3.40 -6.45
C ASP A 185 -18.56 -3.51 -5.33
N GLU A 186 -18.14 -3.90 -4.14
CA GLU A 186 -19.00 -4.13 -2.97
C GLU A 186 -18.44 -3.35 -1.77
N PRO A 187 -18.54 -2.01 -1.76
CA PRO A 187 -17.98 -1.22 -0.67
C PRO A 187 -18.79 -1.34 0.62
N ASP A 188 -18.09 -1.30 1.75
CA ASP A 188 -18.70 -1.23 3.08
C ASP A 188 -19.04 0.22 3.47
N PHE A 189 -18.33 1.21 2.88
CA PHE A 189 -18.52 2.66 3.05
C PHE A 189 -17.93 3.46 1.89
#